data_a560bb2de1953fef9f302d76922c487f
#
_entry.id   a560bb2de1953fef9f302d76922c487f
#
_cell.length_a   1.000
_cell.length_b   1.000
_cell.length_c   1.000
_cell.angle_alpha   90.00
_cell.angle_beta   90.00
_cell.angle_gamma   90.00
#
_symmetry.space_group_name_H-M   'P 1'
#
loop_
_entity.id
_entity.type
_entity.pdbx_description
1 polymer ?
#
loop_
_entity_poly.entity_id
_entity_poly.type
_entity_poly.pdbx_seq_one_letter_code
_entity_poly.pdbx_strand_id
1 'polypeptide(L)'
;MIEQQLIAEAVKDIEIPKLDVSLAEGAEDDDEFYGLGDNNAAEVNAALLELVEALRLLVKENPNNDVLTDQIYIYLEDNLAGLFEIADEIEDQSGYNDLLDFRSVDELYDAIVEDEE
;
A
#
# COMPACT_ATOMS: atom_id res chain seq x y z
N MET A 1 -2.19 -24.00 -2.92
CA MET A 1 -2.27 -23.95 -1.50
C MET A 1 -3.50 -23.19 -1.12
N ILE A 2 -4.21 -23.66 -0.13
CA ILE A 2 -5.48 -23.08 0.17
C ILE A 2 -5.37 -21.68 0.71
N GLU A 3 -4.28 -21.37 1.43
CA GLU A 3 -4.16 -20.04 1.97
C GLU A 3 -4.01 -19.02 0.85
N GLN A 4 -3.35 -19.38 -0.23
CA GLN A 4 -3.23 -18.48 -1.35
C GLN A 4 -4.60 -18.25 -1.99
N GLN A 5 -5.42 -19.27 -2.01
CA GLN A 5 -6.75 -19.13 -2.56
C GLN A 5 -7.62 -18.25 -1.67
N LEU A 6 -7.45 -18.36 -0.36
CA LEU A 6 -8.21 -17.51 0.55
C LEU A 6 -7.85 -16.05 0.33
N ILE A 7 -6.57 -15.77 0.15
CA ILE A 7 -6.14 -14.41 -0.09
C ILE A 7 -6.69 -13.91 -1.41
N ALA A 8 -6.57 -14.72 -2.45
CA ALA A 8 -7.06 -14.33 -3.76
C ALA A 8 -8.54 -13.99 -3.74
N GLU A 9 -9.31 -14.78 -2.99
CA GLU A 9 -10.72 -14.51 -2.90
C GLU A 9 -11.00 -13.24 -2.10
N ALA A 10 -10.24 -13.02 -1.05
CA ALA A 10 -10.49 -11.85 -0.21
C ALA A 10 -10.21 -10.56 -0.95
N VAL A 11 -9.24 -10.57 -1.87
CA VAL A 11 -8.87 -9.35 -2.52
C VAL A 11 -9.33 -9.26 -3.96
N LYS A 12 -10.14 -10.21 -4.42
CA LYS A 12 -10.42 -10.24 -5.85
C LYS A 12 -11.15 -9.03 -6.35
N ASP A 13 -11.89 -8.37 -5.50
CA ASP A 13 -12.63 -7.20 -5.93
C ASP A 13 -11.88 -5.92 -5.63
N ILE A 14 -10.67 -5.99 -5.12
CA ILE A 14 -9.93 -4.82 -4.77
C ILE A 14 -8.88 -4.61 -5.83
N GLU A 15 -8.89 -3.45 -6.44
CA GLU A 15 -7.89 -3.15 -7.41
C GLU A 15 -7.07 -2.02 -6.92
N ILE A 16 -5.78 -2.13 -6.85
CA ILE A 16 -4.90 -1.08 -6.41
C ILE A 16 -4.35 -0.40 -7.63
N PRO A 17 -4.70 0.87 -7.84
CA PRO A 17 -4.25 1.55 -9.04
C PRO A 17 -2.76 1.80 -9.01
N LYS A 18 -2.16 1.99 -10.15
CA LYS A 18 -0.81 2.35 -10.17
C LYS A 18 -0.68 3.75 -9.66
N LEU A 19 0.37 4.04 -8.93
CA LEU A 19 0.58 5.38 -8.41
C LEU A 19 1.02 6.25 -9.57
N ASP A 20 0.27 7.30 -9.79
CA ASP A 20 0.54 8.18 -10.89
C ASP A 20 0.63 9.59 -10.34
N VAL A 21 1.78 10.19 -10.36
CA VAL A 21 1.97 11.47 -9.77
C VAL A 21 2.73 12.37 -10.74
N SER A 22 2.23 13.60 -10.90
CA SER A 22 2.92 14.58 -11.64
C SER A 22 3.62 15.45 -10.66
N LEU A 23 4.86 15.79 -10.89
CA LEU A 23 5.52 16.70 -9.98
C LEU A 23 5.21 18.11 -10.39
N ALA A 24 5.04 18.90 -9.39
CA ALA A 24 4.68 20.25 -9.68
C ALA A 24 5.87 20.97 -10.16
N GLU A 25 5.97 21.25 -11.39
CA GLU A 25 7.07 21.88 -11.77
C GLU A 25 6.95 23.13 -12.24
N GLY A 26 6.81 23.88 -12.24
CA GLY A 26 6.62 24.98 -12.72
C GLY A 26 7.26 25.96 -12.17
N ALA A 27 7.81 25.77 -11.31
CA ALA A 27 8.19 26.71 -10.65
C ALA A 27 9.38 27.20 -11.11
N GLU A 28 9.41 27.93 -11.93
CA GLU A 28 10.53 28.38 -12.30
C GLU A 28 11.13 29.09 -11.27
N ASP A 29 10.63 29.32 -10.27
CA ASP A 29 11.20 30.05 -9.33
C ASP A 29 11.77 29.28 -8.49
N ASP A 30 11.87 28.38 -8.68
CA ASP A 30 12.66 27.72 -8.03
C ASP A 30 12.57 27.47 -6.67
N ASP A 31 12.49 28.12 -5.96
CA ASP A 31 12.52 27.71 -4.69
C ASP A 31 11.34 27.22 -4.33
N GLU A 32 10.49 27.08 -5.05
CA GLU A 32 9.33 26.63 -4.64
C GLU A 32 8.88 25.46 -5.16
N PHE A 33 9.55 24.52 -5.52
CA PHE A 33 9.02 23.46 -6.05
C PHE A 33 8.77 22.56 -5.04
N TYR A 34 7.78 22.53 -4.42
CA TYR A 34 7.51 21.64 -3.52
C TYR A 34 6.33 20.92 -3.74
N GLY A 35 6.18 19.80 -3.38
CA GLY A 35 4.97 19.06 -3.35
C GLY A 35 4.65 18.44 -4.65
N LEU A 36 3.46 18.04 -4.84
CA LEU A 36 3.03 17.25 -5.92
C LEU A 36 1.99 17.93 -6.74
N GLY A 37 2.00 17.69 -8.00
CA GLY A 37 0.91 18.16 -8.83
C GLY A 37 -0.22 17.18 -8.77
N ASP A 38 -0.85 16.91 -9.88
CA ASP A 38 -1.97 16.00 -9.91
C ASP A 38 -1.48 14.63 -9.55
N ASN A 39 -2.21 13.93 -8.75
CA ASN A 39 -1.83 12.58 -8.41
C ASN A 39 -3.01 11.79 -7.94
N ASN A 40 -2.86 10.49 -7.90
CA ASN A 40 -3.91 9.61 -7.46
C ASN A 40 -3.57 8.99 -6.12
N ALA A 41 -2.74 9.63 -5.31
CA ALA A 41 -2.34 9.05 -4.05
C ALA A 41 -3.53 8.75 -3.16
N ALA A 42 -4.55 9.60 -3.18
CA ALA A 42 -5.73 9.34 -2.35
C ALA A 42 -6.44 8.07 -2.78
N GLU A 43 -6.50 7.80 -4.08
CA GLU A 43 -7.13 6.58 -4.55
C GLU A 43 -6.28 5.38 -4.17
N VAL A 44 -4.97 5.50 -4.25
CA VAL A 44 -4.09 4.40 -3.89
C VAL A 44 -4.22 4.14 -2.39
N ASN A 45 -4.27 5.19 -1.58
CA ASN A 45 -4.40 5.01 -0.15
C ASN A 45 -5.74 4.36 0.20
N ALA A 46 -6.80 4.74 -0.47
CA ALA A 46 -8.09 4.13 -0.20
C ALA A 46 -8.07 2.64 -0.57
N ALA A 47 -7.42 2.30 -1.66
CA ALA A 47 -7.34 0.90 -2.07
C ALA A 47 -6.50 0.10 -1.08
N LEU A 48 -5.40 0.69 -0.58
CA LEU A 48 -4.59 0.00 0.39
C LEU A 48 -5.36 -0.24 1.68
N LEU A 49 -6.18 0.71 2.09
CA LEU A 49 -6.96 0.53 3.28
C LEU A 49 -7.99 -0.57 3.07
N GLU A 50 -8.62 -0.64 1.92
CA GLU A 50 -9.56 -1.71 1.64
C GLU A 50 -8.84 -3.06 1.69
N LEU A 51 -7.63 -3.12 1.16
CA LEU A 51 -6.86 -4.35 1.18
C LEU A 51 -6.56 -4.75 2.61
N VAL A 52 -6.15 -3.80 3.45
CA VAL A 52 -5.84 -4.10 4.82
C VAL A 52 -7.08 -4.63 5.53
N GLU A 53 -8.22 -4.00 5.31
CA GLU A 53 -9.42 -4.43 5.98
C GLU A 53 -9.85 -5.81 5.54
N ALA A 54 -9.74 -6.10 4.26
CA ALA A 54 -10.13 -7.42 3.77
C ALA A 54 -9.22 -8.49 4.34
N LEU A 55 -7.92 -8.23 4.39
CA LEU A 55 -7.00 -9.22 4.89
C LEU A 55 -7.07 -9.36 6.40
N ARG A 56 -7.38 -8.27 7.11
CA ARG A 56 -7.59 -8.38 8.54
C ARG A 56 -8.77 -9.28 8.85
N LEU A 57 -9.83 -9.14 8.09
CA LEU A 57 -10.99 -9.98 8.31
C LEU A 57 -10.63 -11.43 8.04
N LEU A 58 -9.86 -11.67 7.01
CA LEU A 58 -9.46 -13.04 6.68
C LEU A 58 -8.64 -13.63 7.83
N VAL A 59 -7.74 -12.86 8.41
CA VAL A 59 -6.94 -13.35 9.51
C VAL A 59 -7.83 -13.63 10.72
N LYS A 60 -8.83 -12.78 10.96
CA LYS A 60 -9.69 -13.01 12.08
C LYS A 60 -10.52 -14.27 11.90
N GLU A 61 -10.86 -14.58 10.66
CA GLU A 61 -11.63 -15.76 10.42
C GLU A 61 -10.78 -17.01 10.47
N ASN A 62 -9.48 -16.89 10.45
CA ASN A 62 -8.59 -18.02 10.46
C ASN A 62 -7.54 -17.83 11.55
N PRO A 63 -7.95 -17.81 12.80
CA PRO A 63 -7.02 -17.50 13.87
C PRO A 63 -5.97 -18.58 14.00
N ASN A 64 -4.80 -18.19 14.39
CA ASN A 64 -3.71 -19.13 14.62
C ASN A 64 -3.24 -19.82 13.34
N ASN A 65 -3.49 -19.23 12.20
CA ASN A 65 -3.05 -19.83 10.96
C ASN A 65 -1.79 -19.10 10.52
N ASP A 66 -0.63 -19.57 10.94
CA ASP A 66 0.61 -18.93 10.62
C ASP A 66 0.96 -19.04 9.15
N VAL A 67 0.52 -20.08 8.50
CA VAL A 67 0.76 -20.22 7.08
C VAL A 67 0.03 -19.10 6.33
N LEU A 68 -1.17 -18.80 6.77
CA LEU A 68 -1.95 -17.76 6.12
C LEU A 68 -1.25 -16.41 6.27
N THR A 69 -0.75 -16.08 7.46
CA THR A 69 -0.10 -14.79 7.63
C THR A 69 1.20 -14.74 6.85
N ASP A 70 1.93 -15.84 6.75
CA ASP A 70 3.12 -15.86 5.96
C ASP A 70 2.79 -15.62 4.50
N GLN A 71 1.73 -16.22 4.01
CA GLN A 71 1.34 -16.05 2.61
C GLN A 71 0.85 -14.63 2.35
N ILE A 72 0.24 -13.99 3.34
CA ILE A 72 -0.17 -12.60 3.20
C ILE A 72 1.07 -11.72 3.02
N TYR A 73 2.10 -11.97 3.81
CA TYR A 73 3.30 -11.16 3.69
C TYR A 73 3.92 -11.33 2.30
N ILE A 74 3.98 -12.55 1.81
CA ILE A 74 4.53 -12.82 0.49
C ILE A 74 3.69 -12.12 -0.58
N TYR A 75 2.38 -12.16 -0.43
CA TYR A 75 1.49 -11.51 -1.39
C TYR A 75 1.77 -10.01 -1.41
N LEU A 76 1.95 -9.40 -0.25
CA LEU A 76 2.20 -7.98 -0.19
C LEU A 76 3.53 -7.64 -0.84
N GLU A 77 4.53 -8.45 -0.57
CA GLU A 77 5.80 -8.18 -1.17
C GLU A 77 5.76 -8.34 -2.67
N ASP A 78 5.13 -9.36 -3.17
CA ASP A 78 5.08 -9.59 -4.59
C ASP A 78 4.30 -8.52 -5.32
N ASN A 79 3.30 -7.96 -4.70
CA ASN A 79 2.40 -7.08 -5.41
C ASN A 79 2.53 -5.61 -5.06
N LEU A 80 3.09 -5.30 -3.93
CA LEU A 80 3.12 -3.92 -3.49
C LEU A 80 4.49 -3.32 -3.24
N ALA A 81 5.53 -4.13 -3.23
CA ALA A 81 6.85 -3.58 -2.99
C ALA A 81 7.21 -2.54 -4.05
N GLY A 82 6.84 -2.80 -5.28
CA GLY A 82 7.12 -1.84 -6.35
C GLY A 82 6.39 -0.52 -6.16
N LEU A 83 5.18 -0.59 -5.63
CA LEU A 83 4.42 0.62 -5.36
C LEU A 83 5.14 1.48 -4.34
N PHE A 84 5.65 0.86 -3.26
CA PHE A 84 6.32 1.62 -2.24
C PHE A 84 7.66 2.15 -2.74
N GLU A 85 8.32 1.44 -3.62
CA GLU A 85 9.56 1.94 -4.19
C GLU A 85 9.29 3.17 -5.04
N ILE A 86 8.24 3.16 -5.82
CA ILE A 86 7.88 4.29 -6.64
C ILE A 86 7.52 5.48 -5.76
N ALA A 87 6.77 5.23 -4.70
CA ALA A 87 6.38 6.30 -3.80
C ALA A 87 7.59 6.93 -3.14
N ASP A 88 8.56 6.11 -2.77
CA ASP A 88 9.73 6.58 -2.12
C ASP A 88 10.55 7.45 -3.07
N GLU A 89 10.65 7.05 -4.33
CA GLU A 89 11.34 7.83 -5.27
C GLU A 89 10.67 9.16 -5.51
N ILE A 90 9.36 9.21 -5.59
CA ILE A 90 8.62 10.42 -5.79
C ILE A 90 8.79 11.34 -4.60
N GLU A 91 8.77 10.80 -3.39
CA GLU A 91 8.94 11.60 -2.21
C GLU A 91 10.33 12.20 -2.19
N ASP A 92 11.33 11.43 -2.61
CA ASP A 92 12.66 11.90 -2.61
C ASP A 92 12.84 13.02 -3.62
N GLN A 93 12.24 12.91 -4.78
CA GLN A 93 12.39 13.90 -5.79
C GLN A 93 11.59 15.16 -5.49
N SER A 94 10.47 15.04 -4.88
CA SER A 94 9.61 16.18 -4.65
C SER A 94 9.81 16.83 -3.31
N GLY A 95 10.50 16.17 -2.40
CA GLY A 95 10.60 16.66 -1.05
C GLY A 95 9.36 16.48 -0.24
N TYR A 96 8.34 15.82 -0.78
CA TYR A 96 7.08 15.65 -0.08
C TYR A 96 7.16 14.38 0.72
N ASN A 97 6.66 14.35 1.93
CA ASN A 97 6.66 13.18 2.75
C ASN A 97 5.29 12.67 2.91
N ASP A 98 5.14 11.44 3.21
CA ASP A 98 3.84 10.86 3.54
C ASP A 98 2.91 10.81 2.34
N LEU A 99 3.42 10.55 1.16
CA LEU A 99 2.57 10.39 0.00
C LEU A 99 1.57 9.27 0.22
N LEU A 100 2.00 8.16 0.76
CA LEU A 100 1.09 7.08 1.06
C LEU A 100 0.98 6.92 2.56
N ASP A 101 -0.15 6.42 3.01
CA ASP A 101 -0.39 6.24 4.43
C ASP A 101 0.48 5.14 4.98
N PHE A 102 0.86 4.18 4.18
CA PHE A 102 1.73 3.11 4.61
C PHE A 102 3.06 3.33 3.92
N ARG A 103 4.15 3.10 4.59
CA ARG A 103 5.44 3.40 4.02
C ARG A 103 6.16 2.18 3.53
N SER A 104 5.70 1.02 3.85
CA SER A 104 6.37 -0.20 3.42
C SER A 104 5.45 -1.38 3.54
N VAL A 105 5.87 -2.47 2.97
CA VAL A 105 5.13 -3.73 3.08
C VAL A 105 5.03 -4.13 4.54
N ASP A 106 6.09 -3.87 5.32
CA ASP A 106 6.06 -4.23 6.72
C ASP A 106 4.96 -3.48 7.46
N GLU A 107 4.75 -2.22 7.14
CA GLU A 107 3.70 -1.47 7.80
C GLU A 107 2.32 -2.01 7.42
N LEU A 108 2.14 -2.38 6.17
CA LEU A 108 0.88 -2.98 5.77
C LEU A 108 0.65 -4.29 6.49
N TYR A 109 1.68 -5.09 6.57
CA TYR A 109 1.56 -6.39 7.22
C TYR A 109 1.20 -6.21 8.69
N ASP A 110 1.85 -5.26 9.36
CA ASP A 110 1.54 -5.02 10.74
C ASP A 110 0.09 -4.58 10.90
N ALA A 111 -0.41 -3.74 10.01
CA ALA A 111 -1.78 -3.29 10.11
C ALA A 111 -2.76 -4.45 9.91
N ILE A 112 -2.37 -5.43 9.14
CA ILE A 112 -3.25 -6.56 8.89
C ILE A 112 -3.24 -7.53 10.06
N VAL A 113 -2.08 -7.86 10.57
CA VAL A 113 -2.02 -8.88 11.60
C VAL A 113 -2.06 -8.36 13.01
N GLU A 114 -1.87 -7.06 13.25
CA GLU A 114 -1.85 -6.60 14.54
C GLU A 114 -3.15 -6.36 15.03
N ASP A 115 -3.61 -7.04 15.98
CA ASP A 115 -4.93 -6.94 16.28
C ASP A 115 -5.05 -6.23 17.43
N GLU A 116 -5.21 -5.27 17.67
CA GLU A 116 -5.30 -4.64 18.71
C GLU A 116 -6.28 -4.52 19.32
N GLU A 117 -6.80 -4.75 19.72
CA GLU A 117 -7.79 -4.78 20.29
C GLU A 117 -8.04 -4.48 20.74
#